data_46f331e5e1912c8d0c7e75af591637d7
#
_entry.id   46f331e5e1912c8d0c7e75af591637d7
#
_cell.length_a   1.000
_cell.length_b   1.000
_cell.length_c   1.000
_cell.angle_alpha   90.00
_cell.angle_beta   90.00
_cell.angle_gamma   90.00
#
_symmetry.space_group_name_H-M   'P 1'
#
loop_
_entity.id
_entity.type
_entity.pdbx_description
1 polymer ?
#
loop_
_entity_poly.entity_id
_entity_poly.type
_entity_poly.pdbx_seq_one_letter_code
_entity_poly.pdbx_strand_id
1 'polypeptide(L)'
;VALSLAIVALVAYAANFTPYGITLLPITVAVVAWTVLFSLLGLVRRARLDPADRYGIRAGPSLGVVPGLFSVQRRRPGETRGPFEPENGRHVLLNVFLVFSLLALLVAGGYMAFAAPSLPDEQPHTEFYLLSENDEGELTTTDLPTDLSAGETAPITVAIENHEGETQTYTTVVYQQEVTLSEDGRSVESVDGAEELDRFETTVENGETEQVSYDAGPTADGDVYVWFLLYHGDVPDDPSPENADETTRLVFTD
;
A
#
# COMPACT_ATOMS: atom_id res chain seq x y z
N VAL A 1 -16.70 -20.24 -8.75
CA VAL A 1 -16.26 -18.83 -8.70
C VAL A 1 -16.64 -18.20 -7.37
N ALA A 2 -17.94 -18.20 -6.94
CA ALA A 2 -18.37 -17.57 -5.68
C ALA A 2 -17.65 -18.15 -4.45
N LEU A 3 -17.47 -19.47 -4.38
CA LEU A 3 -16.79 -20.14 -3.26
C LEU A 3 -15.30 -19.77 -3.20
N SER A 4 -14.61 -19.65 -4.34
CA SER A 4 -13.20 -19.28 -4.38
C SER A 4 -12.98 -17.83 -3.92
N LEU A 5 -13.86 -16.90 -4.28
CA LEU A 5 -13.83 -15.53 -3.79
C LEU A 5 -14.05 -15.46 -2.27
N ALA A 6 -15.01 -16.24 -1.75
CA ALA A 6 -15.26 -16.31 -0.31
C ALA A 6 -14.03 -16.87 0.47
N ILE A 7 -13.35 -17.89 -0.08
CA ILE A 7 -12.15 -18.47 0.53
C ILE A 7 -11.00 -17.45 0.53
N VAL A 8 -10.78 -16.73 -0.58
CA VAL A 8 -9.71 -15.69 -0.65
C VAL A 8 -9.98 -14.57 0.35
N ALA A 9 -11.23 -14.09 0.45
CA ALA A 9 -11.62 -13.07 1.43
C ALA A 9 -11.42 -13.56 2.88
N LEU A 10 -11.76 -14.82 3.17
CA LEU A 10 -11.57 -15.41 4.50
C LEU A 10 -10.07 -15.57 4.85
N VAL A 11 -9.25 -15.94 3.88
CA VAL A 11 -7.78 -16.06 4.06
C VAL A 11 -7.17 -14.69 4.33
N ALA A 12 -7.56 -13.66 3.56
CA ALA A 12 -7.09 -12.29 3.78
C ALA A 12 -7.52 -11.76 5.16
N TYR A 13 -8.79 -12.00 5.55
CA TYR A 13 -9.28 -11.65 6.87
C TYR A 13 -8.50 -12.35 7.99
N ALA A 14 -8.25 -13.65 7.88
CA ALA A 14 -7.46 -14.39 8.86
C ALA A 14 -6.00 -13.93 8.94
N ALA A 15 -5.40 -13.56 7.80
CA ALA A 15 -4.03 -13.06 7.74
C ALA A 15 -3.85 -11.75 8.53
N ASN A 16 -4.89 -10.90 8.58
CA ASN A 16 -4.89 -9.64 9.34
C ASN A 16 -4.68 -9.82 10.86
N PHE A 17 -4.98 -11.01 11.40
CA PHE A 17 -4.78 -11.35 12.82
C PHE A 17 -3.47 -12.10 13.07
N THR A 18 -2.60 -12.20 12.07
CA THR A 18 -1.28 -12.80 12.23
C THR A 18 -0.21 -11.71 12.35
N PRO A 19 0.93 -11.98 13.00
CA PRO A 19 2.03 -11.01 13.09
C PRO A 19 2.67 -10.66 11.74
N TYR A 20 2.29 -11.37 10.67
CA TYR A 20 2.79 -11.14 9.30
C TYR A 20 1.89 -10.19 8.49
N GLY A 21 0.72 -9.80 9.01
CA GLY A 21 -0.21 -8.89 8.37
C GLY A 21 -0.74 -9.37 7.00
N ILE A 22 -1.34 -8.42 6.26
CA ILE A 22 -1.84 -8.65 4.89
C ILE A 22 -0.71 -8.37 3.90
N THR A 23 0.36 -9.16 3.93
CA THR A 23 1.45 -9.05 2.96
C THR A 23 1.36 -10.14 1.88
N LEU A 24 2.01 -9.92 0.74
CA LEU A 24 1.91 -10.80 -0.43
C LEU A 24 2.33 -12.24 -0.11
N LEU A 25 3.42 -12.41 0.66
CA LEU A 25 3.99 -13.73 0.95
C LEU A 25 3.05 -14.64 1.75
N PRO A 26 2.52 -14.26 2.94
CA PRO A 26 1.60 -15.13 3.70
C PRO A 26 0.32 -15.44 2.95
N ILE A 27 -0.25 -14.48 2.20
CA ILE A 27 -1.45 -14.71 1.40
C ILE A 27 -1.17 -15.73 0.30
N THR A 28 -0.07 -15.59 -0.43
CA THR A 28 0.31 -16.52 -1.50
C THR A 28 0.53 -17.92 -0.94
N VAL A 29 1.27 -18.05 0.16
CA VAL A 29 1.51 -19.35 0.82
C VAL A 29 0.19 -19.98 1.27
N ALA A 30 -0.72 -19.23 1.86
CA ALA A 30 -2.03 -19.73 2.30
C ALA A 30 -2.87 -20.21 1.12
N VAL A 31 -2.95 -19.45 0.02
CA VAL A 31 -3.73 -19.82 -1.17
C VAL A 31 -3.15 -21.08 -1.82
N VAL A 32 -1.82 -21.18 -1.95
CA VAL A 32 -1.14 -22.38 -2.46
C VAL A 32 -1.40 -23.58 -1.57
N ALA A 33 -1.25 -23.44 -0.25
CA ALA A 33 -1.51 -24.51 0.71
C ALA A 33 -2.95 -25.02 0.63
N TRP A 34 -3.95 -24.15 0.55
CA TRP A 34 -5.35 -24.49 0.33
C TRP A 34 -5.58 -25.23 -0.98
N THR A 35 -5.00 -24.76 -2.06
CA THR A 35 -5.10 -25.37 -3.38
C THR A 35 -4.53 -26.79 -3.38
N VAL A 36 -3.36 -27.00 -2.78
CA VAL A 36 -2.73 -28.31 -2.63
C VAL A 36 -3.57 -29.22 -1.75
N LEU A 37 -4.07 -28.73 -0.60
CA LEU A 37 -4.90 -29.48 0.32
C LEU A 37 -6.18 -30.00 -0.37
N PHE A 38 -6.94 -29.13 -1.05
CA PHE A 38 -8.16 -29.54 -1.73
C PHE A 38 -7.89 -30.44 -2.93
N SER A 39 -6.78 -30.26 -3.62
CA SER A 39 -6.35 -31.16 -4.70
C SER A 39 -6.04 -32.55 -4.17
N LEU A 40 -5.34 -32.66 -3.03
CA LEU A 40 -5.06 -33.94 -2.36
C LEU A 40 -6.35 -34.62 -1.85
N LEU A 41 -7.24 -33.85 -1.22
CA LEU A 41 -8.55 -34.35 -0.80
C LEU A 41 -9.37 -34.86 -1.98
N GLY A 42 -9.34 -34.14 -3.10
CA GLY A 42 -9.98 -34.55 -4.36
C GLY A 42 -9.39 -35.87 -4.90
N LEU A 43 -8.07 -36.01 -4.87
CA LEU A 43 -7.37 -37.24 -5.25
C LEU A 43 -7.73 -38.43 -4.35
N VAL A 44 -7.72 -38.24 -3.04
CA VAL A 44 -8.11 -39.28 -2.07
C VAL A 44 -9.58 -39.69 -2.27
N ARG A 45 -10.49 -38.72 -2.44
CA ARG A 45 -11.89 -39.02 -2.73
C ARG A 45 -12.06 -39.80 -4.03
N ARG A 46 -11.36 -39.40 -5.08
CA ARG A 46 -11.37 -40.10 -6.38
C ARG A 46 -10.81 -41.52 -6.27
N ALA A 47 -9.75 -41.73 -5.46
CA ALA A 47 -9.18 -43.06 -5.23
C ALA A 47 -10.17 -44.02 -4.54
N ARG A 48 -11.08 -43.48 -3.71
CA ARG A 48 -12.10 -44.28 -2.97
C ARG A 48 -13.38 -44.57 -3.77
N LEU A 49 -13.58 -43.93 -4.94
CA LEU A 49 -14.72 -44.18 -5.80
C LEU A 49 -14.48 -45.44 -6.65
N ASP A 50 -15.56 -46.20 -6.93
CA ASP A 50 -15.50 -47.30 -7.88
C ASP A 50 -15.01 -46.81 -9.26
N PRO A 51 -14.24 -47.65 -10.00
CA PRO A 51 -13.75 -47.27 -11.32
C PRO A 51 -14.85 -46.83 -12.30
N ALA A 52 -16.07 -47.33 -12.14
CA ALA A 52 -17.23 -46.98 -12.96
C ALA A 52 -17.77 -45.55 -12.66
N ASP A 53 -17.63 -45.09 -11.40
CA ASP A 53 -18.12 -43.79 -10.93
C ASP A 53 -17.04 -42.68 -11.00
N ARG A 54 -15.81 -43.01 -11.39
CA ARG A 54 -14.75 -42.04 -11.56
C ARG A 54 -15.00 -41.22 -12.80
N TYR A 55 -15.41 -39.96 -12.61
CA TYR A 55 -15.38 -39.00 -13.70
C TYR A 55 -13.93 -38.86 -14.21
N GLY A 56 -13.72 -39.26 -15.43
CA GLY A 56 -12.43 -39.22 -16.10
C GLY A 56 -12.56 -38.56 -17.46
N ILE A 57 -11.86 -37.44 -17.65
CA ILE A 57 -11.56 -37.00 -19.00
C ILE A 57 -10.51 -38.00 -19.52
N ARG A 58 -10.88 -38.81 -20.50
CA ARG A 58 -9.92 -39.65 -21.25
C ARG A 58 -9.05 -38.67 -22.05
N ALA A 59 -7.94 -38.26 -21.45
CA ALA A 59 -6.86 -37.67 -22.19
C ALA A 59 -6.20 -38.80 -22.99
N GLY A 60 -6.82 -39.18 -24.13
CA GLY A 60 -6.13 -39.94 -25.16
C GLY A 60 -4.96 -39.10 -25.68
N PRO A 61 -3.99 -39.69 -26.40
CA PRO A 61 -2.86 -38.97 -26.95
C PRO A 61 -3.34 -38.03 -28.06
N SER A 62 -3.90 -36.90 -27.65
CA SER A 62 -4.65 -36.06 -28.57
C SER A 62 -4.15 -34.62 -28.51
N LEU A 63 -3.05 -34.41 -29.25
CA LEU A 63 -2.91 -33.16 -30.01
C LEU A 63 -4.15 -32.84 -30.88
N GLY A 64 -5.12 -33.81 -31.01
CA GLY A 64 -6.39 -33.68 -31.70
C GLY A 64 -7.51 -33.01 -30.91
N VAL A 65 -7.33 -32.75 -29.59
CA VAL A 65 -8.37 -32.04 -28.79
C VAL A 65 -8.45 -30.57 -29.19
N VAL A 66 -7.31 -29.95 -29.52
CA VAL A 66 -7.27 -28.54 -29.87
C VAL A 66 -8.06 -28.21 -31.14
N PRO A 67 -7.95 -28.95 -32.25
CA PRO A 67 -8.82 -28.75 -33.43
C PRO A 67 -10.29 -29.00 -33.15
N GLY A 68 -10.63 -29.97 -32.25
CA GLY A 68 -11.98 -30.29 -31.86
C GLY A 68 -12.73 -29.18 -31.09
N LEU A 69 -11.98 -28.30 -30.40
CA LEU A 69 -12.53 -27.14 -29.69
C LEU A 69 -13.05 -26.06 -30.64
N PHE A 70 -12.54 -26.00 -31.84
CA PHE A 70 -12.76 -24.92 -32.83
C PHE A 70 -13.56 -25.37 -34.05
N SER A 71 -13.98 -26.64 -34.13
CA SER A 71 -14.70 -27.18 -35.28
C SER A 71 -16.00 -27.85 -34.84
N VAL A 72 -17.10 -27.53 -35.58
CA VAL A 72 -18.36 -28.21 -35.43
C VAL A 72 -18.33 -29.52 -36.18
N GLN A 73 -18.23 -30.64 -35.50
CA GLN A 73 -18.25 -31.97 -36.11
C GLN A 73 -19.66 -32.54 -36.18
N ARG A 74 -20.10 -33.02 -37.37
CA ARG A 74 -21.32 -33.78 -37.51
C ARG A 74 -21.10 -35.21 -37.03
N ARG A 75 -21.76 -35.57 -35.91
CA ARG A 75 -21.69 -36.91 -35.35
C ARG A 75 -22.87 -37.78 -35.76
N ARG A 76 -22.62 -39.09 -35.66
CA ARG A 76 -23.67 -40.09 -35.88
C ARG A 76 -24.63 -40.18 -34.69
N PRO A 77 -25.89 -40.56 -34.90
CA PRO A 77 -26.83 -40.79 -33.81
C PRO A 77 -26.28 -41.79 -32.79
N GLY A 78 -26.24 -41.41 -31.49
CA GLY A 78 -25.78 -42.29 -30.40
C GLY A 78 -24.38 -42.02 -29.86
N GLU A 79 -23.58 -41.13 -30.47
CA GLU A 79 -22.26 -40.73 -29.94
C GLU A 79 -22.41 -39.59 -28.90
N THR A 80 -21.80 -39.79 -27.73
CA THR A 80 -21.78 -38.78 -26.66
C THR A 80 -20.74 -37.70 -26.99
N ARG A 81 -21.09 -36.42 -26.76
CA ARG A 81 -20.21 -35.29 -26.94
C ARG A 81 -19.30 -35.08 -25.73
N GLY A 82 -18.10 -34.60 -25.99
CA GLY A 82 -17.22 -34.09 -24.95
C GLY A 82 -17.72 -32.74 -24.38
N PRO A 83 -17.34 -32.38 -23.15
CA PRO A 83 -17.84 -31.17 -22.46
C PRO A 83 -17.50 -29.86 -23.15
N PHE A 84 -16.47 -29.84 -24.00
CA PHE A 84 -16.01 -28.66 -24.75
C PHE A 84 -16.19 -28.78 -26.27
N GLU A 85 -16.88 -29.81 -26.73
CA GLU A 85 -17.16 -30.02 -28.15
C GLU A 85 -18.30 -29.11 -28.62
N PRO A 86 -18.05 -28.19 -29.59
CA PRO A 86 -19.05 -27.21 -30.00
C PRO A 86 -20.16 -27.83 -30.81
N GLU A 87 -21.42 -27.51 -30.46
CA GLU A 87 -22.64 -27.92 -31.21
C GLU A 87 -22.93 -27.01 -32.39
N ASN A 88 -22.53 -25.73 -32.23
CA ASN A 88 -22.80 -24.69 -33.21
C ASN A 88 -21.70 -23.60 -33.17
N GLY A 89 -21.77 -22.64 -34.09
CA GLY A 89 -20.78 -21.57 -34.16
C GLY A 89 -20.68 -20.70 -32.91
N ARG A 90 -21.74 -20.60 -32.09
CA ARG A 90 -21.69 -19.85 -30.82
C ARG A 90 -20.82 -20.57 -29.80
N HIS A 91 -20.86 -21.90 -29.73
CA HIS A 91 -20.00 -22.67 -28.83
C HIS A 91 -18.53 -22.62 -29.28
N VAL A 92 -18.25 -22.55 -30.59
CA VAL A 92 -16.90 -22.30 -31.09
C VAL A 92 -16.40 -20.96 -30.60
N LEU A 93 -17.21 -19.90 -30.70
CA LEU A 93 -16.86 -18.57 -30.21
C LEU A 93 -16.58 -18.56 -28.72
N LEU A 94 -17.40 -19.25 -27.91
CA LEU A 94 -17.16 -19.39 -26.45
C LEU A 94 -15.85 -20.11 -26.15
N ASN A 95 -15.52 -21.16 -26.90
CA ASN A 95 -14.25 -21.89 -26.72
C ASN A 95 -13.05 -21.02 -27.12
N VAL A 96 -13.15 -20.20 -28.17
CA VAL A 96 -12.13 -19.21 -28.55
C VAL A 96 -11.93 -18.21 -27.40
N PHE A 97 -13.03 -17.69 -26.84
CA PHE A 97 -12.98 -16.76 -25.72
C PHE A 97 -12.35 -17.40 -24.47
N LEU A 98 -12.67 -18.67 -24.18
CA LEU A 98 -12.11 -19.43 -23.07
C LEU A 98 -10.58 -19.58 -23.22
N VAL A 99 -10.12 -20.00 -24.39
CA VAL A 99 -8.67 -20.16 -24.67
C VAL A 99 -7.95 -18.84 -24.59
N PHE A 100 -8.54 -17.76 -25.14
CA PHE A 100 -7.97 -16.42 -25.08
C PHE A 100 -7.88 -15.92 -23.62
N SER A 101 -8.94 -16.12 -22.82
CA SER A 101 -8.94 -15.76 -21.41
C SER A 101 -7.91 -16.54 -20.60
N LEU A 102 -7.71 -17.81 -20.89
CA LEU A 102 -6.69 -18.63 -20.25
C LEU A 102 -5.26 -18.15 -20.60
N LEU A 103 -5.02 -17.83 -21.87
CA LEU A 103 -3.76 -17.26 -22.32
C LEU A 103 -3.50 -15.90 -21.67
N ALA A 104 -4.51 -15.03 -21.64
CA ALA A 104 -4.41 -13.73 -20.98
C ALA A 104 -4.09 -13.88 -19.47
N LEU A 105 -4.72 -14.84 -18.80
CA LEU A 105 -4.44 -15.16 -17.40
C LEU A 105 -2.98 -15.64 -17.19
N LEU A 106 -2.49 -16.51 -18.07
CA LEU A 106 -1.10 -16.99 -18.01
C LEU A 106 -0.09 -15.86 -18.26
N VAL A 107 -0.38 -14.97 -19.23
CA VAL A 107 0.47 -13.79 -19.47
C VAL A 107 0.44 -12.82 -18.29
N ALA A 108 -0.74 -12.52 -17.75
CA ALA A 108 -0.89 -11.65 -16.59
C ALA A 108 -0.22 -12.25 -15.35
N GLY A 109 -0.41 -13.54 -15.09
CA GLY A 109 0.24 -14.24 -13.98
C GLY A 109 1.77 -14.32 -14.14
N GLY A 110 2.24 -14.57 -15.36
CA GLY A 110 3.67 -14.52 -15.69
C GLY A 110 4.24 -13.12 -15.50
N TYR A 111 3.56 -12.10 -15.98
CA TYR A 111 3.96 -10.71 -15.77
C TYR A 111 4.04 -10.37 -14.27
N MET A 112 3.03 -10.69 -13.47
CA MET A 112 3.04 -10.49 -12.03
C MET A 112 4.18 -11.24 -11.33
N ALA A 113 4.50 -12.47 -11.76
CA ALA A 113 5.57 -13.25 -11.15
C ALA A 113 6.98 -12.73 -11.46
N PHE A 114 7.18 -12.16 -12.65
CA PHE A 114 8.51 -11.74 -13.13
C PHE A 114 8.74 -10.23 -13.12
N ALA A 115 7.71 -9.42 -13.27
CA ALA A 115 7.79 -7.97 -13.33
C ALA A 115 7.40 -7.28 -12.01
N ALA A 116 6.52 -7.90 -11.20
CA ALA A 116 6.14 -7.32 -9.91
C ALA A 116 7.32 -7.12 -8.94
N PRO A 117 8.32 -8.03 -8.89
CA PRO A 117 9.50 -7.78 -8.06
C PRO A 117 10.40 -6.63 -8.55
N SER A 118 10.21 -6.17 -9.79
CA SER A 118 10.94 -5.04 -10.37
C SER A 118 10.08 -3.78 -10.53
N LEU A 119 8.84 -3.82 -10.04
CA LEU A 119 8.09 -2.58 -9.83
C LEU A 119 8.78 -1.85 -8.69
N PRO A 120 9.02 -0.53 -8.80
CA PRO A 120 9.56 0.23 -7.69
C PRO A 120 8.66 -0.03 -6.47
N ASP A 121 9.24 -0.52 -5.40
CA ASP A 121 8.59 -0.51 -4.11
C ASP A 121 8.31 0.95 -3.83
N GLU A 122 7.06 1.32 -3.66
CA GLU A 122 6.58 2.65 -3.34
C GLU A 122 7.14 3.82 -4.19
N GLN A 123 6.31 4.80 -4.46
CA GLN A 123 6.81 6.05 -5.06
C GLN A 123 7.78 6.68 -4.07
N PRO A 124 8.94 7.22 -4.53
CA PRO A 124 9.84 7.95 -3.65
C PRO A 124 9.05 8.98 -2.84
N HIS A 125 9.25 8.97 -1.54
CA HIS A 125 8.58 9.90 -0.62
C HIS A 125 9.41 10.08 0.64
N THR A 126 9.18 11.18 1.31
CA THR A 126 9.74 11.49 2.62
C THR A 126 8.60 11.64 3.62
N GLU A 127 8.72 11.03 4.80
CA GLU A 127 7.79 11.27 5.90
C GLU A 127 8.42 12.26 6.88
N PHE A 128 7.65 13.30 7.24
CA PHE A 128 8.10 14.37 8.12
C PHE A 128 7.07 14.64 9.21
N TYR A 129 7.44 14.40 10.48
CA TYR A 129 6.50 14.49 11.59
C TYR A 129 7.17 14.87 12.91
N LEU A 130 6.34 15.37 13.86
CA LEU A 130 6.76 15.73 15.20
C LEU A 130 6.31 14.68 16.21
N LEU A 131 7.18 14.41 17.18
CA LEU A 131 6.91 13.52 18.29
C LEU A 131 7.20 14.24 19.61
N SER A 132 6.46 13.86 20.65
CA SER A 132 6.77 14.21 22.03
C SER A 132 6.81 12.96 22.89
N GLU A 133 7.51 13.03 24.01
CA GLU A 133 7.57 11.96 24.98
C GLU A 133 6.32 12.03 25.89
N ASN A 134 5.58 10.93 25.96
CA ASN A 134 4.43 10.81 26.86
C ASN A 134 4.88 10.49 28.30
N ASP A 135 3.93 10.44 29.24
CA ASP A 135 4.18 10.13 30.67
C ASP A 135 4.83 8.74 30.88
N GLU A 136 4.78 7.85 29.90
CA GLU A 136 5.37 6.49 29.94
C GLU A 136 6.77 6.45 29.35
N GLY A 137 7.28 7.56 28.79
CA GLY A 137 8.59 7.68 28.14
C GLY A 137 8.59 7.18 26.69
N GLU A 138 7.42 7.07 26.05
CA GLU A 138 7.28 6.68 24.67
C GLU A 138 7.06 7.89 23.77
N LEU A 139 7.71 7.91 22.60
CA LEU A 139 7.50 8.95 21.60
C LEU A 139 6.15 8.76 20.89
N THR A 140 5.35 9.82 20.88
CA THR A 140 3.99 9.84 20.29
C THR A 140 3.73 11.12 19.52
N THR A 141 2.83 11.06 18.55
CA THR A 141 2.36 12.22 17.77
C THR A 141 1.17 12.94 18.42
N THR A 142 0.62 12.41 19.51
CA THR A 142 -0.65 12.89 20.09
C THR A 142 -0.49 13.90 21.23
N ASP A 143 0.61 13.85 21.97
CA ASP A 143 0.83 14.65 23.17
C ASP A 143 1.81 15.81 22.94
N LEU A 144 1.73 16.44 21.74
CA LEU A 144 2.56 17.59 21.41
C LEU A 144 2.28 18.77 22.35
N PRO A 145 3.32 19.51 22.79
CA PRO A 145 3.16 20.64 23.69
C PRO A 145 2.50 21.81 22.95
N THR A 146 1.27 22.14 23.29
CA THR A 146 0.51 23.25 22.69
C THR A 146 0.07 24.31 23.71
N ASP A 147 0.28 24.04 25.02
CA ASP A 147 -0.11 24.91 26.11
C ASP A 147 1.11 25.66 26.70
N LEU A 148 1.91 26.30 25.85
CA LEU A 148 3.10 27.06 26.24
C LEU A 148 2.85 28.56 26.06
N SER A 149 3.32 29.36 27.01
CA SER A 149 3.31 30.83 26.93
C SER A 149 4.52 31.34 26.13
N ALA A 150 4.45 32.59 25.68
CA ALA A 150 5.56 33.21 24.97
C ALA A 150 6.89 33.12 25.75
N GLY A 151 7.93 32.61 25.10
CA GLY A 151 9.25 32.38 25.67
C GLY A 151 9.40 31.10 26.48
N GLU A 152 8.36 30.30 26.64
CA GLU A 152 8.46 28.95 27.18
C GLU A 152 8.75 27.97 26.05
N THR A 153 9.54 26.92 26.31
CA THR A 153 9.84 25.86 25.35
C THR A 153 9.63 24.48 25.99
N ALA A 154 9.30 23.50 25.17
CA ALA A 154 9.28 22.11 25.56
C ALA A 154 10.01 21.23 24.53
N PRO A 155 10.63 20.13 24.99
CA PRO A 155 11.35 19.25 24.09
C PRO A 155 10.38 18.49 23.19
N ILE A 156 10.65 18.49 21.90
CA ILE A 156 10.01 17.65 20.89
C ILE A 156 11.08 16.91 20.09
N THR A 157 10.66 15.92 19.35
CA THR A 157 11.53 15.23 18.39
C THR A 157 10.99 15.47 16.98
N VAL A 158 11.84 16.01 16.12
CA VAL A 158 11.59 16.14 14.68
C VAL A 158 12.07 14.85 14.03
N ALA A 159 11.20 14.11 13.38
CA ALA A 159 11.50 12.85 12.73
C ALA A 159 11.41 13.02 11.21
N ILE A 160 12.41 12.51 10.49
CA ILE A 160 12.50 12.48 9.03
C ILE A 160 12.77 11.04 8.62
N GLU A 161 11.87 10.45 7.85
CA GLU A 161 12.02 9.10 7.29
C GLU A 161 12.17 9.19 5.78
N ASN A 162 13.28 8.63 5.26
CA ASN A 162 13.66 8.76 3.86
C ASN A 162 13.34 7.48 3.08
N HIS A 163 12.41 7.57 2.12
CA HIS A 163 12.07 6.52 1.14
C HIS A 163 12.31 6.96 -0.31
N GLU A 164 13.26 7.90 -0.53
CA GLU A 164 13.58 8.46 -1.87
C GLU A 164 14.42 7.51 -2.75
N GLY A 165 14.88 6.38 -2.20
CA GLY A 165 15.70 5.42 -2.92
C GLY A 165 17.22 5.66 -2.82
N GLU A 166 17.65 6.79 -2.26
CA GLU A 166 19.05 7.16 -2.03
C GLU A 166 19.19 7.97 -0.74
N THR A 167 20.41 8.12 -0.24
CA THR A 167 20.71 8.99 0.91
C THR A 167 20.43 10.44 0.55
N GLN A 168 19.62 11.13 1.37
CA GLN A 168 19.23 12.52 1.18
C GLN A 168 19.73 13.40 2.32
N THR A 169 20.04 14.66 2.01
CA THR A 169 20.28 15.70 3.01
C THR A 169 19.13 16.68 2.96
N TYR A 170 18.50 16.85 4.09
CA TYR A 170 17.34 17.71 4.30
C TYR A 170 17.76 18.94 5.10
N THR A 171 17.19 20.08 4.78
CA THR A 171 17.26 21.26 5.62
C THR A 171 15.90 21.51 6.26
N THR A 172 15.85 21.48 7.58
CA THR A 172 14.65 21.89 8.34
C THR A 172 14.80 23.36 8.75
N VAL A 173 13.80 24.16 8.41
CA VAL A 173 13.68 25.54 8.85
C VAL A 173 12.54 25.63 9.86
N VAL A 174 12.82 26.13 11.06
CA VAL A 174 11.81 26.42 12.06
C VAL A 174 11.35 27.86 11.88
N TYR A 175 10.05 28.03 11.61
CA TYR A 175 9.49 29.29 11.15
C TYR A 175 8.25 29.64 11.96
N GLN A 176 8.23 30.80 12.57
CA GLN A 176 7.09 31.26 13.34
C GLN A 176 6.23 32.21 12.53
N GLN A 177 4.91 32.06 12.65
CA GLN A 177 3.93 33.02 12.16
C GLN A 177 3.01 33.46 13.28
N GLU A 178 2.88 34.77 13.49
CA GLU A 178 1.82 35.36 14.29
C GLU A 178 0.59 35.48 13.43
N VAL A 179 -0.55 34.95 13.90
CA VAL A 179 -1.76 34.85 13.10
C VAL A 179 -2.95 35.43 13.86
N THR A 180 -3.88 36.04 13.13
CA THR A 180 -5.22 36.32 13.64
C THR A 180 -6.17 35.25 13.13
N LEU A 181 -6.83 34.57 14.06
CA LEU A 181 -7.83 33.55 13.74
C LEU A 181 -9.20 34.20 13.49
N SER A 182 -9.99 33.57 12.63
CA SER A 182 -11.40 33.93 12.43
C SER A 182 -12.23 33.76 13.73
N GLU A 183 -13.39 34.40 13.80
CA GLU A 183 -14.28 34.35 15.00
C GLU A 183 -14.65 32.92 15.41
N ASP A 184 -14.60 31.94 14.53
CA ASP A 184 -14.84 30.52 14.79
C ASP A 184 -13.58 29.73 15.14
N GLY A 185 -12.41 30.38 15.14
CA GLY A 185 -11.09 29.77 15.45
C GLY A 185 -10.60 28.71 14.46
N ARG A 186 -11.25 28.58 13.30
CA ARG A 186 -10.99 27.47 12.35
C ARG A 186 -10.10 27.84 11.16
N SER A 187 -9.98 29.12 10.87
CA SER A 187 -9.19 29.61 9.74
C SER A 187 -8.35 30.81 10.15
N VAL A 188 -7.19 30.95 9.49
CA VAL A 188 -6.36 32.13 9.63
C VAL A 188 -7.00 33.24 8.77
N GLU A 189 -7.26 34.39 9.40
CA GLU A 189 -7.78 35.58 8.73
C GLU A 189 -6.63 36.45 8.20
N SER A 190 -5.57 36.62 8.99
CA SER A 190 -4.36 37.32 8.58
C SER A 190 -3.11 36.71 9.21
N VAL A 191 -1.96 36.89 8.56
CA VAL A 191 -0.63 36.66 9.10
C VAL A 191 -0.04 38.05 9.41
N ASP A 192 0.20 38.32 10.68
CA ASP A 192 0.58 39.65 11.15
C ASP A 192 2.12 39.79 11.33
N GLY A 193 2.81 38.68 11.51
CA GLY A 193 4.25 38.60 11.61
C GLY A 193 4.79 37.23 11.19
N ALA A 194 6.00 37.19 10.71
CA ALA A 194 6.67 35.93 10.35
C ALA A 194 8.18 36.07 10.52
N GLU A 195 8.82 35.06 11.15
CA GLU A 195 10.27 35.03 11.33
C GLU A 195 10.83 33.61 11.33
N GLU A 196 12.06 33.48 10.86
CA GLU A 196 12.84 32.23 11.00
C GLU A 196 13.44 32.19 12.41
N LEU A 197 13.14 31.10 13.14
CA LEU A 197 13.64 30.89 14.50
C LEU A 197 14.97 30.12 14.50
N ASP A 198 15.05 29.10 13.65
CA ASP A 198 16.24 28.24 13.59
C ASP A 198 16.31 27.48 12.26
N ARG A 199 17.47 26.88 11.99
CA ARG A 199 17.73 26.08 10.79
C ARG A 199 18.77 25.01 11.09
N PHE A 200 18.51 23.76 10.69
CA PHE A 200 19.45 22.65 10.81
C PHE A 200 19.38 21.69 9.64
N GLU A 201 20.50 21.01 9.38
CA GLU A 201 20.61 20.01 8.33
C GLU A 201 20.63 18.59 8.92
N THR A 202 19.98 17.66 8.27
CA THR A 202 19.92 16.25 8.66
C THR A 202 20.12 15.37 7.44
N THR A 203 21.09 14.45 7.49
CA THR A 203 21.31 13.46 6.42
C THR A 203 20.71 12.13 6.83
N VAL A 204 19.84 11.56 5.98
CA VAL A 204 19.09 10.33 6.25
C VAL A 204 19.39 9.32 5.15
N GLU A 205 19.79 8.10 5.52
CA GLU A 205 19.98 7.01 4.58
C GLU A 205 18.64 6.49 4.08
N ASN A 206 18.60 5.92 2.87
CA ASN A 206 17.36 5.39 2.32
C ASN A 206 16.78 4.24 3.18
N GLY A 207 15.51 4.35 3.53
CA GLY A 207 14.79 3.41 4.40
C GLY A 207 15.07 3.61 5.90
N GLU A 208 15.77 4.68 6.29
CA GLU A 208 16.06 5.00 7.69
C GLU A 208 15.28 6.24 8.16
N THR A 209 15.15 6.35 9.48
CA THR A 209 14.53 7.49 10.18
C THR A 209 15.58 8.15 11.07
N GLU A 210 15.81 9.45 10.86
CA GLU A 210 16.61 10.26 11.76
C GLU A 210 15.73 11.11 12.67
N GLN A 211 16.15 11.25 13.91
CA GLN A 211 15.41 11.95 14.95
C GLN A 211 16.28 13.05 15.57
N VAL A 212 15.78 14.28 15.48
CA VAL A 212 16.48 15.47 16.02
C VAL A 212 15.65 16.04 17.17
N SER A 213 16.25 16.13 18.38
CA SER A 213 15.60 16.78 19.51
C SER A 213 15.66 18.31 19.33
N TYR A 214 14.54 18.97 19.56
CA TYR A 214 14.38 20.41 19.42
C TYR A 214 13.51 20.97 20.57
N ASP A 215 13.91 22.10 21.16
CA ASP A 215 13.12 22.79 22.17
C ASP A 215 12.18 23.80 21.50
N ALA A 216 10.93 23.40 21.27
CA ALA A 216 9.94 24.17 20.55
C ALA A 216 9.03 24.98 21.49
N GLY A 217 8.69 26.19 21.08
CA GLY A 217 7.73 27.05 21.78
C GLY A 217 7.53 28.37 21.06
N PRO A 218 6.46 29.12 21.41
CA PRO A 218 6.18 30.42 20.83
C PRO A 218 7.14 31.50 21.39
N THR A 219 7.59 32.42 20.54
CA THR A 219 8.38 33.59 20.98
C THR A 219 7.53 34.83 21.20
N ALA A 220 6.28 34.85 20.71
CA ALA A 220 5.33 35.93 20.83
C ALA A 220 4.03 35.48 21.57
N ASP A 221 3.29 36.44 22.13
CA ASP A 221 1.98 36.20 22.72
C ASP A 221 0.90 36.16 21.63
N GLY A 222 -0.23 35.50 21.92
CA GLY A 222 -1.38 35.39 21.03
C GLY A 222 -1.38 34.11 20.20
N ASP A 223 -2.12 34.11 19.10
CA ASP A 223 -2.21 32.94 18.24
C ASP A 223 -0.96 32.81 17.38
N VAL A 224 -0.18 31.77 17.62
CA VAL A 224 1.13 31.56 16.98
C VAL A 224 1.21 30.16 16.36
N TYR A 225 1.66 30.10 15.12
CA TYR A 225 2.00 28.85 14.44
C TYR A 225 3.52 28.73 14.35
N VAL A 226 4.06 27.67 14.92
CA VAL A 226 5.47 27.29 14.75
C VAL A 226 5.55 26.17 13.75
N TRP A 227 5.97 26.52 12.53
CA TRP A 227 6.13 25.62 11.40
C TRP A 227 7.50 24.97 11.40
N PHE A 228 7.56 23.74 11.03
CA PHE A 228 8.75 23.01 10.64
C PHE A 228 8.65 22.78 9.14
N LEU A 229 9.53 23.42 8.38
CA LEU A 229 9.55 23.41 6.92
C LEU A 229 10.72 22.55 6.47
N LEU A 230 10.45 21.48 5.72
CA LEU A 230 11.47 20.58 5.20
C LEU A 230 11.76 20.91 3.75
N TYR A 231 13.03 20.97 3.41
CA TYR A 231 13.53 21.22 2.05
C TYR A 231 14.52 20.14 1.64
N HIS A 232 14.40 19.66 0.41
CA HIS A 232 15.39 18.84 -0.27
C HIS A 232 16.42 19.77 -0.96
N GLY A 233 17.64 19.82 -0.44
CA GLY A 233 18.70 20.64 -1.02
C GLY A 233 18.62 22.13 -0.64
N ASP A 234 18.60 23.01 -1.64
CA ASP A 234 18.71 24.45 -1.42
C ASP A 234 17.41 25.06 -0.84
N VAL A 235 17.54 25.77 0.26
CA VAL A 235 16.41 26.53 0.86
C VAL A 235 16.23 27.85 0.12
N PRO A 236 15.01 28.25 -0.26
CA PRO A 236 14.72 29.54 -0.84
C PRO A 236 15.17 30.71 0.05
N ASP A 237 15.43 31.90 -0.53
CA ASP A 237 15.76 33.12 0.21
C ASP A 237 14.63 33.57 1.16
N ASP A 238 13.39 33.19 0.86
CA ASP A 238 12.18 33.48 1.66
C ASP A 238 11.44 32.16 1.94
N PRO A 239 11.88 31.38 2.93
CA PRO A 239 11.26 30.11 3.27
C PRO A 239 9.85 30.31 3.83
N SER A 240 8.91 29.49 3.37
CA SER A 240 7.50 29.58 3.77
C SER A 240 6.79 28.23 3.66
N PRO A 241 5.65 28.05 4.36
CA PRO A 241 4.88 26.82 4.25
C PRO A 241 4.40 26.50 2.82
N GLU A 242 4.30 27.51 1.94
CA GLU A 242 3.84 27.35 0.56
C GLU A 242 4.92 26.83 -0.38
N ASN A 243 6.20 26.99 -0.03
CA ASN A 243 7.33 26.60 -0.88
C ASN A 243 8.21 25.50 -0.30
N ALA A 244 7.88 24.98 0.86
CA ALA A 244 8.53 23.81 1.45
C ALA A 244 8.07 22.52 0.76
N ASP A 245 8.95 21.52 0.71
CA ASP A 245 8.62 20.20 0.16
C ASP A 245 7.68 19.43 1.08
N GLU A 246 7.93 19.48 2.40
CA GLU A 246 7.05 18.94 3.43
C GLU A 246 6.93 19.93 4.60
N THR A 247 5.78 19.93 5.27
CA THR A 247 5.52 20.83 6.40
C THR A 247 4.78 20.14 7.54
N THR A 248 5.15 20.51 8.77
CA THR A 248 4.39 20.19 9.97
C THR A 248 4.42 21.39 10.91
N ARG A 249 3.51 21.46 11.89
CA ARG A 249 3.42 22.63 12.77
C ARG A 249 2.92 22.31 14.18
N LEU A 250 3.30 23.17 15.11
CA LEU A 250 2.65 23.34 16.40
C LEU A 250 1.73 24.57 16.34
N VAL A 251 0.62 24.51 17.06
CA VAL A 251 -0.34 25.59 17.15
C VAL A 251 -0.47 25.99 18.61
N PHE A 252 -0.19 27.25 18.89
CA PHE A 252 -0.34 27.86 20.21
C PHE A 252 -1.45 28.90 20.12
N THR A 253 -2.43 28.83 21.01
CA THR A 253 -3.58 29.74 21.05
C THR A 253 -3.78 30.21 22.48
N ASP A 254 -4.06 31.52 22.64
CA ASP A 254 -4.40 32.10 23.94
C ASP A 254 -5.79 31.65 24.47
#